data_4853a773aec24a7de0b7978a12e41b29
#
_entry.id   4853a773aec24a7de0b7978a12e41b29
#
_cell.length_a   1.000
_cell.length_b   1.000
_cell.length_c   1.000
_cell.angle_alpha   90.00
_cell.angle_beta   90.00
_cell.angle_gamma   90.00
#
_symmetry.space_group_name_H-M   'P 1'
#
loop_
_entity.id
_entity.type
_entity.pdbx_description
1 polymer ?
#
loop_
_entity_poly.entity_id
_entity_poly.type
_entity_poly.pdbx_seq_one_letter_code
_entity_poly.pdbx_strand_id
1 'polypeptide(L)'
;MAEKVKMLIPEEEVNARIEELGKKISEEYAGKQVHLICVLKGGVFFMCELAKRITVPVTMDFMSVSSYGDGTQSSGIVKIAKDLDESLEGKDVIVVEDIVDSGRTLYYLLDILRKRGPKSMKLCTLLDKPERRVTDVAVDYCCFNIPDEFVVGYGLDYAQKYRNLPYIAQVQNFQ
;
A
#
# COMPACT_ATOMS: atom_id res chain seq x y z
N MET A 1 20.61 -15.78 -15.87
CA MET A 1 20.71 -14.46 -16.54
C MET A 1 20.22 -13.40 -15.58
N ALA A 2 20.83 -12.22 -15.60
CA ALA A 2 20.34 -11.12 -14.75
C ALA A 2 18.98 -10.65 -15.25
N GLU A 3 18.07 -10.36 -14.32
CA GLU A 3 16.75 -9.80 -14.63
C GLU A 3 16.91 -8.47 -15.36
N LYS A 4 16.13 -8.26 -16.41
CA LYS A 4 16.05 -6.96 -17.08
C LYS A 4 14.90 -6.15 -16.49
N VAL A 5 15.20 -4.95 -16.06
CA VAL A 5 14.22 -4.01 -15.50
C VAL A 5 13.98 -2.91 -16.52
N LYS A 6 12.71 -2.68 -16.86
CA LYS A 6 12.30 -1.62 -17.77
C LYS A 6 11.44 -0.63 -17.01
N MET A 7 11.79 0.66 -17.07
CA MET A 7 10.98 1.71 -16.46
C MET A 7 9.56 1.71 -17.03
N LEU A 8 8.56 1.70 -16.15
CA LEU A 8 7.15 1.75 -16.48
C LEU A 8 6.54 3.11 -16.15
N ILE A 9 6.80 3.62 -14.95
CA ILE A 9 6.33 4.93 -14.49
C ILE A 9 7.55 5.70 -13.96
N PRO A 10 7.92 6.84 -14.56
CA PRO A 10 9.08 7.61 -14.12
C PRO A 10 8.86 8.26 -12.75
N GLU A 11 9.97 8.58 -12.08
CA GLU A 11 9.96 9.17 -10.74
C GLU A 11 9.11 10.44 -10.65
N GLU A 12 9.23 11.32 -11.62
CA GLU A 12 8.50 12.59 -11.66
C GLU A 12 6.98 12.38 -11.69
N GLU A 13 6.53 11.37 -12.44
CA GLU A 13 5.12 11.02 -12.53
C GLU A 13 4.60 10.41 -11.23
N VAL A 14 5.39 9.52 -10.60
CA VAL A 14 5.05 8.94 -9.30
C VAL A 14 4.91 10.04 -8.26
N ASN A 15 5.90 10.93 -8.16
CA ASN A 15 5.91 12.02 -7.18
C ASN A 15 4.78 13.02 -7.41
N ALA A 16 4.50 13.37 -8.65
CA ALA A 16 3.39 14.28 -8.99
C ALA A 16 2.03 13.69 -8.56
N ARG A 17 1.84 12.40 -8.77
CA ARG A 17 0.60 11.73 -8.39
C ARG A 17 0.44 11.64 -6.87
N ILE A 18 1.53 11.38 -6.14
CA ILE A 18 1.51 11.37 -4.67
C ILE A 18 1.19 12.77 -4.12
N GLU A 19 1.71 13.82 -4.74
CA GLU A 19 1.41 15.20 -4.36
C GLU A 19 -0.08 15.54 -4.55
N GLU A 20 -0.66 15.18 -5.68
CA GLU A 20 -2.11 15.33 -5.93
C GLU A 20 -2.93 14.60 -4.87
N LEU A 21 -2.55 13.38 -4.53
CA LEU A 21 -3.25 12.57 -3.54
C LEU A 21 -3.13 13.17 -2.14
N GLY A 22 -1.95 13.63 -1.75
CA GLY A 22 -1.72 14.32 -0.48
C GLY A 22 -2.60 15.57 -0.34
N LYS A 23 -2.74 16.34 -1.41
CA LYS A 23 -3.62 17.50 -1.46
C LYS A 23 -5.09 17.11 -1.30
N LYS A 24 -5.54 16.10 -2.03
CA LYS A 24 -6.91 15.58 -1.95
C LYS A 24 -7.24 15.11 -0.53
N ILE A 25 -6.37 14.34 0.09
CA ILE A 25 -6.56 13.87 1.47
C ILE A 25 -6.61 15.06 2.43
N SER A 26 -5.73 16.03 2.27
CA SER A 26 -5.70 17.23 3.11
C SER A 26 -7.02 18.02 3.04
N GLU A 27 -7.60 18.14 1.87
CA GLU A 27 -8.88 18.80 1.65
C GLU A 27 -10.05 18.02 2.29
N GLU A 28 -10.09 16.71 2.07
CA GLU A 28 -11.16 15.83 2.60
C GLU A 28 -11.12 15.70 4.13
N TYR A 29 -9.95 15.81 4.74
CA TYR A 29 -9.74 15.71 6.18
C TYR A 29 -9.52 17.09 6.85
N ALA A 30 -9.92 18.17 6.21
CA ALA A 30 -9.80 19.51 6.78
C ALA A 30 -10.49 19.58 8.16
N GLY A 31 -9.78 20.09 9.17
CA GLY A 31 -10.25 20.16 10.56
C GLY A 31 -10.17 18.84 11.33
N LYS A 32 -9.61 17.80 10.73
CA LYS A 32 -9.41 16.47 11.35
C LYS A 32 -7.94 16.13 11.46
N GLN A 33 -7.65 15.00 12.11
CA GLN A 33 -6.34 14.36 12.15
C GLN A 33 -6.42 13.05 11.37
N VAL A 34 -5.37 12.72 10.63
CA VAL A 34 -5.26 11.45 9.89
C VAL A 34 -4.25 10.56 10.59
N HIS A 35 -4.63 9.30 10.80
CA HIS A 35 -3.73 8.26 11.29
C HIS A 35 -3.40 7.31 10.13
N LEU A 36 -2.14 7.34 9.68
CA LEU A 36 -1.66 6.49 8.59
C LEU A 36 -1.11 5.18 9.14
N ILE A 37 -1.52 4.06 8.57
CA ILE A 37 -0.96 2.74 8.85
C ILE A 37 -0.22 2.27 7.62
N CYS A 38 1.08 2.01 7.76
CA CYS A 38 1.89 1.40 6.71
C CYS A 38 1.96 -0.11 6.89
N VAL A 39 1.69 -0.84 5.83
CA VAL A 39 1.97 -2.27 5.79
C VAL A 39 3.37 -2.49 5.24
N LEU A 40 4.29 -2.91 6.11
CA LEU A 40 5.69 -3.17 5.79
C LEU A 40 5.82 -4.44 4.94
N LYS A 41 6.86 -4.57 4.12
CA LYS A 41 7.89 -3.53 3.85
C LYS A 41 7.49 -2.63 2.68
N GLY A 42 6.70 -3.16 1.74
CA GLY A 42 6.45 -2.56 0.43
C GLY A 42 5.87 -1.15 0.45
N GLY A 43 5.02 -0.84 1.43
CA GLY A 43 4.36 0.46 1.54
C GLY A 43 5.20 1.59 2.12
N VAL A 44 6.42 1.32 2.58
CA VAL A 44 7.20 2.28 3.39
C VAL A 44 7.53 3.56 2.64
N PHE A 45 8.03 3.48 1.40
CA PHE A 45 8.40 4.68 0.64
C PHE A 45 7.17 5.51 0.28
N PHE A 46 6.12 4.85 -0.18
CA PHE A 46 4.88 5.52 -0.54
C PHE A 46 4.25 6.25 0.65
N MET A 47 4.12 5.57 1.79
CA MET A 47 3.55 6.21 2.99
C MET A 47 4.38 7.40 3.45
N CYS A 48 5.70 7.28 3.49
CA CYS A 48 6.57 8.37 3.93
C CYS A 48 6.47 9.59 2.99
N GLU A 49 6.43 9.36 1.69
CA GLU A 49 6.27 10.43 0.71
C GLU A 49 4.88 11.06 0.77
N LEU A 50 3.83 10.25 0.93
CA LEU A 50 2.47 10.73 1.08
C LEU A 50 2.29 11.57 2.36
N ALA A 51 2.80 11.07 3.48
CA ALA A 51 2.70 11.75 4.79
C ALA A 51 3.27 13.16 4.75
N LYS A 52 4.40 13.37 4.06
CA LYS A 52 5.03 14.69 3.92
C LYS A 52 4.19 15.70 3.15
N ARG A 53 3.21 15.23 2.37
CA ARG A 53 2.35 16.06 1.51
C ARG A 53 0.96 16.30 2.08
N ILE A 54 0.65 15.70 3.22
CA ILE A 54 -0.60 15.93 3.95
C ILE A 54 -0.41 17.11 4.91
N THR A 55 -1.29 18.11 4.81
CA THR A 55 -1.16 19.36 5.56
C THR A 55 -1.99 19.42 6.85
N VAL A 56 -2.89 18.46 7.07
CA VAL A 56 -3.56 18.27 8.36
C VAL A 56 -2.64 17.48 9.30
N PRO A 57 -2.89 17.48 10.64
CA PRO A 57 -2.09 16.70 11.56
C PRO A 57 -2.08 15.21 11.18
N VAL A 58 -0.91 14.61 11.13
CA VAL A 58 -0.69 13.21 10.75
C VAL A 58 0.03 12.48 11.87
N THR A 59 -0.47 11.31 12.22
CA THR A 59 0.25 10.31 13.01
C THR A 59 0.50 9.07 12.16
N MET A 60 1.56 8.34 12.43
CA MET A 60 1.98 7.20 11.62
C MET A 60 2.23 5.99 12.50
N ASP A 61 1.83 4.83 12.02
CA ASP A 61 2.12 3.55 12.64
C ASP A 61 2.44 2.51 11.56
N PHE A 62 3.04 1.40 11.97
CA PHE A 62 3.56 0.38 11.07
C PHE A 62 3.14 -0.98 11.53
N MET A 63 2.76 -1.83 10.59
CA MET A 63 2.50 -3.23 10.87
C MET A 63 3.13 -4.11 9.79
N SER A 64 3.36 -5.36 10.12
CA SER A 64 3.87 -6.36 9.20
C SER A 64 3.00 -7.60 9.31
N VAL A 65 2.57 -8.10 8.16
CA VAL A 65 1.77 -9.32 8.07
C VAL A 65 2.43 -10.31 7.12
N SER A 66 2.22 -11.59 7.39
CA SER A 66 2.56 -12.67 6.47
C SER A 66 1.33 -13.49 6.16
N SER A 67 1.23 -14.00 4.92
CA SER A 67 0.19 -14.95 4.56
C SER A 67 0.48 -16.31 5.19
N TYR A 68 -0.58 -16.97 5.70
CA TYR A 68 -0.50 -18.32 6.24
C TYR A 68 -0.59 -19.35 5.11
N GLY A 69 0.42 -20.25 5.02
CA GLY A 69 0.40 -21.41 4.11
C GLY A 69 1.62 -21.49 3.20
N ASP A 70 2.21 -22.69 3.13
CA ASP A 70 3.23 -23.04 2.16
C ASP A 70 2.55 -23.34 0.82
N GLY A 71 2.70 -22.46 -0.16
CA GLY A 71 2.24 -22.74 -1.53
C GLY A 71 1.75 -21.50 -2.28
N THR A 72 1.57 -21.71 -3.58
CA THR A 72 1.16 -20.69 -4.57
C THR A 72 -0.27 -20.18 -4.40
N GLN A 73 -1.04 -20.75 -3.48
CA GLN A 73 -2.37 -20.29 -3.13
C GLN A 73 -2.41 -19.81 -1.68
N SER A 74 -2.38 -18.50 -1.50
CA SER A 74 -2.67 -17.87 -0.22
C SER A 74 -4.09 -18.23 0.22
N SER A 75 -4.25 -18.78 1.43
CA SER A 75 -5.57 -19.00 2.05
C SER A 75 -6.28 -17.68 2.40
N GLY A 76 -5.57 -16.56 2.31
CA GLY A 76 -6.03 -15.24 2.74
C GLY A 76 -5.89 -15.00 4.25
N ILE A 77 -5.63 -16.04 5.05
CA ILE A 77 -5.42 -15.89 6.48
C ILE A 77 -4.07 -15.20 6.71
N VAL A 78 -4.10 -14.13 7.50
CA VAL A 78 -2.91 -13.36 7.83
C VAL A 78 -2.41 -13.67 9.23
N LYS A 79 -1.08 -13.73 9.36
CA LYS A 79 -0.37 -13.71 10.63
C LYS A 79 0.24 -12.33 10.82
N ILE A 80 -0.06 -11.68 11.94
CA ILE A 80 0.54 -10.40 12.28
C ILE A 80 1.92 -10.68 12.88
N ALA A 81 2.98 -10.30 12.16
CA ALA A 81 4.37 -10.45 12.61
C ALA A 81 4.80 -9.25 13.46
N LYS A 82 4.40 -8.03 13.09
CA LYS A 82 4.51 -6.82 13.91
C LYS A 82 3.15 -6.15 13.97
N ASP A 83 2.63 -5.96 15.16
CA ASP A 83 1.37 -5.24 15.35
C ASP A 83 1.59 -3.75 15.53
N LEU A 84 0.50 -3.00 15.44
CA LEU A 84 0.47 -1.55 15.65
C LEU A 84 0.88 -1.21 17.09
N ASP A 85 1.56 -0.08 17.26
CA ASP A 85 1.93 0.44 18.57
C ASP A 85 0.76 1.17 19.25
N GLU A 86 -0.13 1.74 18.45
CA GLU A 86 -1.24 2.59 18.89
C GLU A 86 -2.60 1.92 18.71
N SER A 87 -3.54 2.20 19.62
CA SER A 87 -4.95 1.84 19.44
C SER A 87 -5.57 2.61 18.28
N LEU A 88 -6.46 1.97 17.55
CA LEU A 88 -7.22 2.60 16.44
C LEU A 88 -8.53 3.23 16.90
N GLU A 89 -8.93 2.99 18.15
CA GLU A 89 -10.24 3.42 18.65
C GLU A 89 -10.45 4.93 18.49
N GLY A 90 -11.53 5.29 17.80
CA GLY A 90 -11.92 6.67 17.58
C GLY A 90 -11.07 7.46 16.58
N LYS A 91 -10.11 6.82 15.91
CA LYS A 91 -9.24 7.50 14.92
C LYS A 91 -9.80 7.42 13.51
N ASP A 92 -9.52 8.46 12.73
CA ASP A 92 -9.70 8.45 11.28
C ASP A 92 -8.45 7.83 10.66
N VAL A 93 -8.58 6.61 10.15
CA VAL A 93 -7.47 5.75 9.70
C VAL A 93 -7.42 5.68 8.19
N ILE A 94 -6.22 5.76 7.63
CA ILE A 94 -5.92 5.40 6.24
C ILE A 94 -4.87 4.30 6.25
N VAL A 95 -5.23 3.13 5.72
CA VAL A 95 -4.30 2.02 5.49
C VAL A 95 -3.57 2.26 4.17
N VAL A 96 -2.26 2.24 4.20
CA VAL A 96 -1.40 2.56 3.06
C VAL A 96 -0.67 1.31 2.59
N GLU A 97 -0.93 0.93 1.35
CA GLU A 97 -0.36 -0.23 0.66
C GLU A 97 0.46 0.19 -0.55
N ASP A 98 1.43 -0.63 -0.92
CA ASP A 98 2.18 -0.48 -2.16
C ASP A 98 1.36 -0.90 -3.37
N ILE A 99 0.70 -2.06 -3.27
CA ILE A 99 -0.08 -2.63 -4.37
C ILE A 99 -1.28 -3.43 -3.85
N VAL A 100 -2.39 -3.31 -4.55
CA VAL A 100 -3.55 -4.19 -4.37
C VAL A 100 -3.59 -5.16 -5.55
N ASP A 101 -3.41 -6.43 -5.26
CA ASP A 101 -3.39 -7.53 -6.23
C ASP A 101 -4.69 -8.34 -6.14
N SER A 102 -4.67 -9.58 -5.70
CA SER A 102 -5.87 -10.41 -5.57
C SER A 102 -6.90 -9.89 -4.56
N GLY A 103 -6.44 -9.15 -3.57
CA GLY A 103 -7.25 -8.60 -2.49
C GLY A 103 -7.49 -9.59 -1.33
N ARG A 104 -7.08 -10.84 -1.43
CA ARG A 104 -7.36 -11.87 -0.40
C ARG A 104 -6.76 -11.51 0.96
N THR A 105 -5.45 -11.32 1.01
CA THR A 105 -4.73 -10.98 2.26
C THR A 105 -5.22 -9.65 2.82
N LEU A 106 -5.39 -8.67 1.95
CA LEU A 106 -5.81 -7.33 2.35
C LEU A 106 -7.25 -7.31 2.90
N TYR A 107 -8.14 -8.11 2.34
CA TYR A 107 -9.51 -8.25 2.84
C TYR A 107 -9.53 -8.67 4.32
N TYR A 108 -8.76 -9.71 4.67
CA TYR A 108 -8.65 -10.18 6.06
C TYR A 108 -8.01 -9.15 6.97
N LEU A 109 -6.95 -8.49 6.49
CA LEU A 109 -6.29 -7.44 7.26
C LEU A 109 -7.24 -6.29 7.57
N LEU A 110 -7.97 -5.81 6.58
CA LEU A 110 -8.93 -4.71 6.76
C LEU A 110 -10.05 -5.11 7.72
N ASP A 111 -10.52 -6.36 7.67
CA ASP A 111 -11.53 -6.87 8.60
C ASP A 111 -11.02 -6.86 10.05
N ILE A 112 -9.79 -7.32 10.27
CA ILE A 112 -9.13 -7.26 11.59
C ILE A 112 -9.06 -5.83 12.10
N LEU A 113 -8.62 -4.90 11.25
CA LEU A 113 -8.46 -3.50 11.63
C LEU A 113 -9.80 -2.81 11.93
N ARG A 114 -10.84 -3.11 11.14
CA ARG A 114 -12.20 -2.56 11.40
C ARG A 114 -12.72 -2.95 12.78
N LYS A 115 -12.44 -4.17 13.22
CA LYS A 115 -12.87 -4.67 14.53
C LYS A 115 -12.16 -3.97 15.70
N ARG A 116 -11.11 -3.22 15.44
CA ARG A 116 -10.38 -2.44 16.46
C ARG A 116 -11.03 -1.07 16.74
N GLY A 117 -12.15 -0.75 16.11
CA GLY A 117 -12.99 0.40 16.45
C GLY A 117 -12.51 1.76 15.94
N PRO A 118 -11.90 1.88 14.74
CA PRO A 118 -11.61 3.19 14.17
C PRO A 118 -12.91 3.95 13.91
N LYS A 119 -12.85 5.27 14.00
CA LYS A 119 -13.99 6.15 13.66
C LYS A 119 -14.30 6.08 12.16
N SER A 120 -13.25 6.01 11.34
CA SER A 120 -13.33 5.76 9.91
C SER A 120 -12.10 4.99 9.45
N MET A 121 -12.21 4.27 8.36
CA MET A 121 -11.07 3.56 7.76
C MET A 121 -11.19 3.57 6.25
N LYS A 122 -10.14 4.02 5.60
CA LYS A 122 -10.00 4.03 4.15
C LYS A 122 -8.73 3.30 3.73
N LEU A 123 -8.71 2.83 2.50
CA LEU A 123 -7.57 2.17 1.87
C LEU A 123 -6.97 3.07 0.79
N CYS A 124 -5.67 3.27 0.88
CA CYS A 124 -4.86 4.01 -0.07
C CYS A 124 -3.77 3.10 -0.63
N THR A 125 -3.64 3.04 -1.94
CA THR A 125 -2.60 2.24 -2.59
C THR A 125 -1.85 3.04 -3.65
N LEU A 126 -0.56 2.74 -3.81
CA LEU A 126 0.24 3.29 -4.90
C LEU A 126 -0.19 2.68 -6.24
N LEU A 127 -0.30 1.36 -6.28
CA LEU A 127 -0.66 0.61 -7.47
C LEU A 127 -1.88 -0.28 -7.23
N ASP A 128 -2.72 -0.42 -8.24
CA ASP A 128 -3.85 -1.35 -8.25
C ASP A 128 -3.83 -2.18 -9.54
N LYS A 129 -4.02 -3.49 -9.37
CA LYS A 129 -4.22 -4.45 -10.47
C LYS A 129 -5.66 -4.95 -10.46
N PRO A 130 -6.63 -4.20 -11.00
CA PRO A 130 -8.05 -4.59 -10.93
C PRO A 130 -8.34 -5.92 -11.62
N GLU A 131 -7.60 -6.28 -12.66
CA GLU A 131 -7.75 -7.56 -13.38
C GLU A 131 -7.41 -8.79 -12.52
N ARG A 132 -6.58 -8.61 -11.49
CA ARG A 132 -6.16 -9.68 -10.58
C ARG A 132 -7.12 -9.90 -9.41
N ARG A 133 -8.13 -9.05 -9.25
CA ARG A 133 -9.01 -9.06 -8.11
C ARG A 133 -9.86 -10.35 -8.06
N VAL A 134 -9.76 -11.08 -6.96
CA VAL A 134 -10.60 -12.28 -6.67
C VAL A 134 -11.44 -12.10 -5.43
N THR A 135 -11.08 -11.16 -4.56
CA THR A 135 -11.86 -10.77 -3.38
C THR A 135 -12.12 -9.28 -3.46
N ASP A 136 -13.36 -8.88 -3.30
CA ASP A 136 -13.75 -7.48 -3.41
C ASP A 136 -13.17 -6.67 -2.24
N VAL A 137 -12.38 -5.68 -2.60
CA VAL A 137 -11.76 -4.73 -1.68
C VAL A 137 -11.99 -3.34 -2.21
N ALA A 138 -12.65 -2.49 -1.42
CA ALA A 138 -12.85 -1.10 -1.79
C ALA A 138 -11.55 -0.32 -1.64
N VAL A 139 -11.04 0.21 -2.74
CA VAL A 139 -9.88 1.10 -2.79
C VAL A 139 -10.39 2.53 -2.85
N ASP A 140 -10.14 3.31 -1.79
CA ASP A 140 -10.63 4.68 -1.68
C ASP A 140 -9.72 5.67 -2.41
N TYR A 141 -8.41 5.43 -2.36
CA TYR A 141 -7.40 6.25 -3.03
C TYR A 141 -6.42 5.35 -3.78
N CYS A 142 -6.23 5.61 -5.05
CA CYS A 142 -5.29 4.89 -5.89
C CYS A 142 -4.46 5.87 -6.72
N CYS A 143 -3.14 5.68 -6.73
CA CYS A 143 -2.29 6.48 -7.61
C CYS A 143 -2.33 6.00 -9.05
N PHE A 144 -2.12 4.70 -9.30
CA PHE A 144 -2.07 4.14 -10.65
C PHE A 144 -2.76 2.78 -10.74
N ASN A 145 -3.61 2.63 -11.75
CA ASN A 145 -4.06 1.31 -12.19
C ASN A 145 -3.06 0.77 -13.21
N ILE A 146 -2.61 -0.47 -13.01
CA ILE A 146 -1.67 -1.12 -13.91
C ILE A 146 -2.21 -2.47 -14.39
N PRO A 147 -1.78 -2.94 -15.58
CA PRO A 147 -2.09 -4.28 -16.05
C PRO A 147 -1.39 -5.34 -15.20
N ASP A 148 -1.70 -6.62 -15.46
CA ASP A 148 -1.07 -7.75 -14.76
C ASP A 148 0.38 -7.95 -15.22
N GLU A 149 1.25 -7.08 -14.75
CA GLU A 149 2.69 -7.13 -14.96
C GLU A 149 3.40 -7.23 -13.61
N PHE A 150 4.56 -7.87 -13.60
CA PHE A 150 5.37 -7.91 -12.40
C PHE A 150 6.20 -6.64 -12.29
N VAL A 151 5.95 -5.87 -11.23
CA VAL A 151 6.56 -4.56 -11.04
C VAL A 151 7.41 -4.51 -9.77
N VAL A 152 8.43 -3.66 -9.81
CA VAL A 152 9.36 -3.40 -8.72
C VAL A 152 9.61 -1.90 -8.61
N GLY A 153 10.26 -1.50 -7.54
CA GLY A 153 10.59 -0.12 -7.27
C GLY A 153 9.59 0.56 -6.36
N TYR A 154 9.98 1.67 -5.81
CA TYR A 154 9.19 2.46 -4.86
C TYR A 154 8.62 1.63 -3.70
N GLY A 155 9.45 0.72 -3.17
CA GLY A 155 9.11 -0.21 -2.10
C GLY A 155 8.82 -1.64 -2.54
N LEU A 156 8.36 -1.85 -3.77
CA LEU A 156 8.10 -3.18 -4.33
C LEU A 156 9.39 -3.89 -4.69
N ASP A 157 9.42 -5.21 -4.49
CA ASP A 157 10.63 -6.00 -4.63
C ASP A 157 10.51 -7.19 -5.59
N TYR A 158 11.68 -7.67 -5.97
CA TYR A 158 11.90 -9.03 -6.48
C TYR A 158 13.06 -9.65 -5.70
N ALA A 159 12.78 -10.73 -4.96
CA ALA A 159 13.76 -11.39 -4.08
C ALA A 159 14.50 -10.40 -3.15
N GLN A 160 13.77 -9.48 -2.53
CA GLN A 160 14.22 -8.39 -1.66
C GLN A 160 15.05 -7.30 -2.36
N LYS A 161 15.24 -7.38 -3.66
CA LYS A 161 15.94 -6.37 -4.45
C LYS A 161 14.98 -5.37 -5.08
N TYR A 162 15.49 -4.22 -5.52
CA TYR A 162 14.81 -3.17 -6.28
C TYR A 162 13.84 -2.28 -5.51
N ARG A 163 13.62 -2.48 -4.21
CA ARG A 163 12.75 -1.60 -3.42
C ARG A 163 13.18 -0.12 -3.47
N ASN A 164 14.48 0.11 -3.61
CA ASN A 164 15.12 1.41 -3.59
C ASN A 164 15.05 2.19 -4.92
N LEU A 165 14.53 1.59 -5.97
CA LEU A 165 14.34 2.33 -7.22
C LEU A 165 13.32 3.47 -7.01
N PRO A 166 13.64 4.72 -7.41
CA PRO A 166 12.76 5.85 -7.17
C PRO A 166 11.60 5.96 -8.18
N TYR A 167 11.47 4.97 -9.05
CA TYR A 167 10.45 4.83 -10.09
C TYR A 167 9.83 3.43 -10.02
N ILE A 168 8.76 3.21 -10.78
CA ILE A 168 8.16 1.89 -10.98
C ILE A 168 8.74 1.28 -12.26
N ALA A 169 9.17 0.04 -12.17
CA ALA A 169 9.73 -0.70 -13.29
C ALA A 169 9.08 -2.08 -13.43
N GLN A 170 8.98 -2.53 -14.67
CA GLN A 170 8.57 -3.89 -15.00
C GLN A 170 9.78 -4.80 -15.01
N VAL A 171 9.67 -5.97 -14.42
CA VAL A 171 10.68 -7.02 -14.53
C VAL A 171 10.36 -7.88 -15.75
N GLN A 172 11.33 -7.98 -16.66
CA GLN A 172 11.24 -8.79 -17.86
C GLN A 172 12.05 -10.06 -17.66
N ASN A 173 11.57 -11.18 -18.25
CA ASN A 173 12.20 -12.50 -18.20
C ASN A 173 12.23 -13.12 -16.79
N PHE A 174 11.05 -13.47 -16.28
CA PHE A 174 10.94 -14.47 -15.24
C PHE A 174 11.31 -15.85 -15.82
N GLN A 175 12.23 -16.54 -15.18
CA GLN A 175 12.34 -17.98 -15.26
C GLN A 175 11.91 -18.58 -13.94
#